data_86e41a65120ed0216960f52df567ee87
#
_entry.id   86e41a65120ed0216960f52df567ee87
#
_cell.length_a   1.000
_cell.length_b   1.000
_cell.length_c   1.000
_cell.angle_alpha   90.00
_cell.angle_beta   90.00
_cell.angle_gamma   90.00
#
_symmetry.space_group_name_H-M   'P 1'
#
loop_
_entity.id
_entity.type
_entity.pdbx_description
1 polymer ?
#
loop_
_entity_poly.entity_id
_entity_poly.type
_entity_poly.pdbx_seq_one_letter_code
_entity_poly.pdbx_strand_id
1 'polypeptide(L)'
;MLETPVLLLENFDEESQMLYQSFRTSGFDGPVFTFSDEGFLPDDVTSIYTYYCGKKEGGKARYFNQIDVPDYWEIKASNSGGQVYDLNHERGKIFFASPLHKRLVKIVDWYDDTHVVRVSDHYNQDGFMYAKTIFNKKGQLVSRSYYDVSGNEKVVENFVTHDIILNQNDKVYIFKNKVEFAKHLFTELDIYPTRLFYNSLSNPFFVSENLEDKEHSDVLFWQEGYREDIPGNMQVILDGHSRRTSKIYVQKKEAYEKLIELGANRDIVKPLGFVYNFEKENGHSNNILICTNSDRIEKLNELVVSMPNMKFHVCALTEMSQKLMSFEKYDNVHLYP
;
A
#
# COMPACT_ATOMS: atom_id res chain seq x y z
N MET A 1 -10.54 10.15 -26.50
CA MET A 1 -9.57 10.05 -25.40
C MET A 1 -9.85 11.17 -24.41
N LEU A 2 -10.16 10.81 -23.14
CA LEU A 2 -10.44 11.77 -22.07
C LEU A 2 -9.11 12.40 -21.62
N GLU A 3 -8.96 13.70 -21.89
CA GLU A 3 -7.83 14.48 -21.40
C GLU A 3 -8.08 14.88 -19.94
N THR A 4 -7.29 14.35 -19.01
CA THR A 4 -7.49 14.55 -17.57
C THR A 4 -6.17 14.48 -16.79
N PRO A 5 -6.02 15.22 -15.68
CA PRO A 5 -4.92 14.98 -14.77
C PRO A 5 -5.08 13.59 -14.08
N VAL A 6 -3.98 12.91 -13.86
CA VAL A 6 -3.94 11.56 -13.27
C VAL A 6 -3.03 11.56 -12.06
N LEU A 7 -3.43 10.87 -10.99
CA LEU A 7 -2.55 10.52 -9.87
C LEU A 7 -2.05 9.08 -10.06
N LEU A 8 -0.74 8.89 -10.16
CA LEU A 8 -0.08 7.61 -10.38
C LEU A 8 0.86 7.27 -9.21
N LEU A 9 0.56 6.22 -8.49
CA LEU A 9 1.26 5.80 -7.30
C LEU A 9 2.10 4.53 -7.56
N GLU A 10 3.31 4.47 -7.03
CA GLU A 10 4.13 3.25 -7.11
C GLU A 10 3.52 2.13 -6.26
N ASN A 11 3.16 2.46 -5.02
CA ASN A 11 2.52 1.57 -4.07
C ASN A 11 1.31 2.26 -3.45
N PHE A 12 0.44 1.51 -2.77
CA PHE A 12 -0.66 2.06 -2.01
C PHE A 12 -0.46 1.79 -0.51
N ASP A 13 0.73 2.16 0.00
CA ASP A 13 1.10 2.15 1.41
C ASP A 13 0.50 3.33 2.19
N GLU A 14 0.79 3.43 3.48
CA GLU A 14 0.23 4.48 4.35
C GLU A 14 0.55 5.90 3.84
N GLU A 15 1.78 6.14 3.38
CA GLU A 15 2.19 7.46 2.87
C GLU A 15 1.47 7.79 1.55
N SER A 16 1.30 6.82 0.67
CA SER A 16 0.54 6.96 -0.58
C SER A 16 -0.95 7.16 -0.31
N GLN A 17 -1.52 6.49 0.70
CA GLN A 17 -2.90 6.72 1.15
C GLN A 17 -3.09 8.15 1.67
N MET A 18 -2.14 8.68 2.45
CA MET A 18 -2.18 10.07 2.92
C MET A 18 -2.12 11.06 1.75
N LEU A 19 -1.28 10.79 0.75
CA LEU A 19 -1.21 11.61 -0.47
C LEU A 19 -2.53 11.56 -1.25
N TYR A 20 -3.05 10.37 -1.50
CA TYR A 20 -4.34 10.16 -2.15
C TYR A 20 -5.47 10.91 -1.42
N GLN A 21 -5.56 10.79 -0.10
CA GLN A 21 -6.56 11.50 0.70
C GLN A 21 -6.38 13.02 0.61
N SER A 22 -5.14 13.53 0.60
CA SER A 22 -4.84 14.95 0.41
C SER A 22 -5.35 15.46 -0.94
N PHE A 23 -5.18 14.67 -2.01
CA PHE A 23 -5.70 15.00 -3.33
C PHE A 23 -7.23 15.04 -3.32
N ARG A 24 -7.91 14.02 -2.77
CA ARG A 24 -9.38 13.99 -2.68
C ARG A 24 -9.93 15.14 -1.84
N THR A 25 -9.31 15.42 -0.69
CA THR A 25 -9.66 16.55 0.19
C THR A 25 -9.50 17.91 -0.53
N SER A 26 -8.52 18.02 -1.41
CA SER A 26 -8.29 19.25 -2.19
C SER A 26 -9.17 19.36 -3.44
N GLY A 27 -10.12 18.46 -3.64
CA GLY A 27 -11.09 18.50 -4.75
C GLY A 27 -10.57 17.85 -6.04
N PHE A 28 -9.51 17.05 -5.99
CA PHE A 28 -9.07 16.27 -7.14
C PHE A 28 -10.06 15.14 -7.43
N ASP A 29 -10.65 15.13 -8.60
CA ASP A 29 -11.64 14.15 -9.10
C ASP A 29 -11.09 13.26 -10.23
N GLY A 30 -9.84 13.47 -10.63
CA GLY A 30 -9.17 12.67 -11.66
C GLY A 30 -8.95 11.21 -11.25
N PRO A 31 -8.68 10.33 -12.23
CA PRO A 31 -8.41 8.91 -11.97
C PRO A 31 -7.12 8.71 -11.17
N VAL A 32 -7.12 7.67 -10.33
CA VAL A 32 -5.99 7.27 -9.50
C VAL A 32 -5.58 5.85 -9.87
N PHE A 33 -4.30 5.68 -10.22
CA PHE A 33 -3.72 4.39 -10.55
C PHE A 33 -2.57 4.03 -9.61
N THR A 34 -2.34 2.73 -9.44
CA THR A 34 -1.20 2.21 -8.68
C THR A 34 -0.54 1.03 -9.39
N PHE A 35 0.78 0.91 -9.23
CA PHE A 35 1.57 -0.22 -9.71
C PHE A 35 1.54 -1.43 -8.78
N SER A 36 1.01 -1.28 -7.58
CA SER A 36 0.84 -2.39 -6.64
C SER A 36 -0.60 -2.49 -6.16
N ASP A 37 -1.00 -3.70 -5.82
CA ASP A 37 -2.29 -3.96 -5.20
C ASP A 37 -2.11 -5.04 -4.14
N GLU A 38 -2.63 -4.76 -2.96
CA GLU A 38 -2.67 -5.72 -1.86
C GLU A 38 -4.07 -6.33 -1.66
N GLY A 39 -4.97 -6.14 -2.65
CA GLY A 39 -6.33 -6.67 -2.64
C GLY A 39 -7.36 -5.85 -1.87
N PHE A 40 -6.96 -4.73 -1.27
CA PHE A 40 -7.81 -3.88 -0.40
C PHE A 40 -7.74 -2.40 -0.79
N LEU A 41 -7.73 -2.12 -2.08
CA LEU A 41 -7.75 -0.76 -2.59
C LEU A 41 -9.13 -0.10 -2.42
N PRO A 42 -9.21 1.23 -2.24
CA PRO A 42 -10.45 1.98 -2.39
C PRO A 42 -11.09 1.75 -3.76
N ASP A 43 -12.42 1.88 -3.84
CA ASP A 43 -13.17 1.59 -5.08
C ASP A 43 -12.81 2.51 -6.25
N ASP A 44 -12.30 3.70 -5.98
CA ASP A 44 -11.89 4.71 -6.95
C ASP A 44 -10.37 4.73 -7.22
N VAL A 45 -9.63 3.72 -6.73
CA VAL A 45 -8.23 3.47 -7.03
C VAL A 45 -8.08 2.21 -7.87
N THR A 46 -7.43 2.32 -9.01
CA THR A 46 -7.27 1.21 -9.95
C THR A 46 -5.83 0.74 -9.99
N SER A 47 -5.59 -0.54 -9.72
CA SER A 47 -4.29 -1.15 -9.99
C SER A 47 -4.15 -1.50 -11.47
N ILE A 48 -2.96 -1.29 -12.04
CA ILE A 48 -2.69 -1.64 -13.45
C ILE A 48 -2.84 -3.15 -13.72
N TYR A 49 -2.76 -3.98 -12.71
CA TYR A 49 -2.89 -5.44 -12.82
C TYR A 49 -4.31 -5.92 -12.55
N THR A 50 -4.88 -5.51 -11.41
CA THR A 50 -6.16 -6.03 -10.95
C THR A 50 -7.36 -5.44 -11.70
N TYR A 51 -7.16 -4.39 -12.49
CA TYR A 51 -8.14 -3.94 -13.48
C TYR A 51 -8.67 -5.11 -14.34
N TYR A 52 -7.77 -6.02 -14.76
CA TYR A 52 -8.11 -7.17 -15.60
C TYR A 52 -8.70 -8.35 -14.84
N CYS A 53 -8.65 -8.35 -13.51
CA CYS A 53 -9.19 -9.42 -12.67
C CYS A 53 -10.70 -9.30 -12.46
N GLY A 54 -11.25 -8.10 -12.61
CA GLY A 54 -12.65 -7.81 -12.33
C GLY A 54 -12.98 -7.80 -10.83
N LYS A 55 -14.26 -7.62 -10.52
CA LYS A 55 -14.81 -7.60 -9.16
C LYS A 55 -15.85 -8.71 -9.00
N LYS A 56 -15.95 -9.28 -7.80
CA LYS A 56 -17.00 -10.26 -7.45
C LYS A 56 -18.16 -9.56 -6.79
N GLU A 57 -19.28 -9.44 -7.49
CA GLU A 57 -20.49 -8.84 -6.92
C GLU A 57 -20.94 -9.53 -5.64
N GLY A 58 -21.17 -8.76 -4.58
CA GLY A 58 -21.57 -9.28 -3.26
C GLY A 58 -20.50 -10.08 -2.55
N GLY A 59 -19.26 -10.09 -3.06
CA GLY A 59 -18.13 -10.72 -2.43
C GLY A 59 -17.82 -10.10 -1.06
N LYS A 60 -17.16 -10.88 -0.20
CA LYS A 60 -16.68 -10.43 1.12
C LYS A 60 -15.31 -11.04 1.35
N ALA A 61 -14.39 -10.25 1.91
CA ALA A 61 -13.06 -10.71 2.28
C ALA A 61 -13.11 -11.97 3.13
N ARG A 62 -12.21 -12.89 2.88
CA ARG A 62 -12.14 -14.16 3.61
C ARG A 62 -11.66 -13.93 5.05
N TYR A 63 -12.33 -14.55 5.99
CA TYR A 63 -11.84 -14.67 7.36
C TYR A 63 -10.78 -15.78 7.43
N PHE A 64 -9.84 -15.74 8.39
CA PHE A 64 -8.67 -16.62 8.40
C PHE A 64 -8.97 -18.13 8.29
N ASN A 65 -10.10 -18.59 8.87
CA ASN A 65 -10.50 -19.99 8.83
C ASN A 65 -11.29 -20.39 7.55
N GLN A 66 -11.40 -19.49 6.60
CA GLN A 66 -12.01 -19.74 5.28
C GLN A 66 -10.97 -20.00 4.19
N ILE A 67 -9.70 -20.14 4.57
CA ILE A 67 -8.64 -20.55 3.65
C ILE A 67 -8.74 -22.06 3.45
N ASP A 68 -8.72 -22.45 2.19
CA ASP A 68 -8.74 -23.85 1.80
C ASP A 68 -7.39 -24.48 2.16
N VAL A 69 -7.40 -25.46 3.05
CA VAL A 69 -6.23 -26.23 3.47
C VAL A 69 -6.53 -27.72 3.29
N PRO A 70 -5.52 -28.60 3.10
CA PRO A 70 -5.71 -30.04 3.07
C PRO A 70 -6.40 -30.57 4.31
N ASP A 71 -7.10 -31.71 4.19
CA ASP A 71 -7.72 -32.40 5.31
C ASP A 71 -6.69 -32.66 6.43
N TYR A 72 -7.14 -32.50 7.67
CA TYR A 72 -6.35 -32.67 8.91
C TYR A 72 -5.28 -31.58 9.17
N TRP A 73 -5.13 -30.55 8.31
CA TRP A 73 -4.30 -29.41 8.65
C TRP A 73 -5.06 -28.43 9.55
N GLU A 74 -4.32 -27.79 10.45
CA GLU A 74 -4.88 -26.84 11.41
C GLU A 74 -4.48 -25.42 11.10
N ILE A 75 -5.43 -24.49 11.25
CA ILE A 75 -5.16 -23.06 11.21
C ILE A 75 -5.20 -22.51 12.64
N LYS A 76 -4.09 -21.92 13.07
CA LYS A 76 -3.98 -21.19 14.37
C LYS A 76 -3.82 -19.71 14.06
N ALA A 77 -4.60 -18.86 14.72
CA ALA A 77 -4.55 -17.41 14.47
C ALA A 77 -4.57 -16.62 15.78
N SER A 78 -3.83 -15.53 15.79
CA SER A 78 -3.85 -14.47 16.79
C SER A 78 -4.62 -13.24 16.23
N ASN A 79 -4.46 -12.08 16.85
CA ASN A 79 -5.00 -10.82 16.32
C ASN A 79 -4.12 -10.21 15.24
N SER A 80 -2.87 -10.64 15.09
CA SER A 80 -1.87 -10.08 14.17
C SER A 80 -1.59 -10.94 12.93
N GLY A 81 -1.98 -12.23 12.94
CA GLY A 81 -1.74 -13.15 11.85
C GLY A 81 -2.14 -14.57 12.18
N GLY A 82 -1.92 -15.49 11.24
CA GLY A 82 -2.18 -16.92 11.42
C GLY A 82 -1.06 -17.80 10.87
N GLN A 83 -1.08 -19.07 11.29
CA GLN A 83 -0.20 -20.12 10.79
C GLN A 83 -1.01 -21.34 10.42
N VAL A 84 -0.54 -22.06 9.41
CA VAL A 84 -1.12 -23.33 8.95
C VAL A 84 -0.16 -24.45 9.30
N TYR A 85 -0.68 -25.50 9.94
CA TYR A 85 0.11 -26.63 10.41
C TYR A 85 -0.38 -27.95 9.82
N ASP A 86 0.57 -28.80 9.43
CA ASP A 86 0.41 -30.24 9.20
C ASP A 86 1.02 -30.93 10.41
N LEU A 87 0.17 -31.37 11.35
CA LEU A 87 0.60 -31.84 12.69
C LEU A 87 1.45 -30.78 13.40
N ASN A 88 2.75 -31.00 13.52
CA ASN A 88 3.70 -30.09 14.16
C ASN A 88 4.54 -29.28 13.16
N HIS A 89 4.33 -29.47 11.85
CA HIS A 89 5.09 -28.77 10.82
C HIS A 89 4.33 -27.55 10.34
N GLU A 90 4.90 -26.35 10.50
CA GLU A 90 4.35 -25.14 9.93
C GLU A 90 4.49 -25.18 8.41
N ARG A 91 3.36 -25.14 7.71
CA ARG A 91 3.24 -25.22 6.24
C ARG A 91 2.94 -23.89 5.61
N GLY A 92 2.46 -22.93 6.39
CA GLY A 92 2.17 -21.60 5.85
C GLY A 92 1.91 -20.55 6.92
N LYS A 93 1.95 -19.30 6.48
CA LYS A 93 1.70 -18.12 7.30
C LYS A 93 0.63 -17.25 6.66
N ILE A 94 -0.33 -16.81 7.46
CA ILE A 94 -1.45 -15.97 7.02
C ILE A 94 -1.20 -14.55 7.50
N PHE A 95 -1.20 -13.59 6.56
CA PHE A 95 -1.12 -12.17 6.83
C PHE A 95 -2.50 -11.54 6.66
N PHE A 96 -2.88 -10.70 7.61
CA PHE A 96 -4.16 -10.02 7.61
C PHE A 96 -4.06 -8.64 6.96
N ALA A 97 -5.18 -8.21 6.37
CA ALA A 97 -5.38 -6.84 5.94
C ALA A 97 -5.63 -5.93 7.15
N SER A 98 -5.29 -4.66 7.03
CA SER A 98 -5.62 -3.64 8.04
C SER A 98 -7.13 -3.34 8.05
N PRO A 99 -7.74 -3.17 9.24
CA PRO A 99 -7.16 -3.33 10.57
C PRO A 99 -7.07 -4.82 10.97
N LEU A 100 -5.93 -5.22 11.52
CA LEU A 100 -5.57 -6.64 11.77
C LEU A 100 -6.57 -7.41 12.61
N HIS A 101 -7.24 -6.75 13.58
CA HIS A 101 -8.22 -7.38 14.46
C HIS A 101 -9.45 -7.96 13.72
N LYS A 102 -9.75 -7.50 12.50
CA LYS A 102 -10.79 -8.09 11.65
C LYS A 102 -10.40 -9.46 11.10
N ARG A 103 -9.13 -9.84 11.18
CA ARG A 103 -8.58 -11.13 10.74
C ARG A 103 -8.96 -11.51 9.30
N LEU A 104 -9.06 -10.49 8.42
CA LEU A 104 -9.33 -10.68 7.00
C LEU A 104 -8.04 -11.04 6.29
N VAL A 105 -8.06 -12.11 5.53
CA VAL A 105 -6.86 -12.62 4.87
C VAL A 105 -6.46 -11.73 3.71
N LYS A 106 -5.19 -11.33 3.70
CA LYS A 106 -4.55 -10.61 2.59
C LYS A 106 -3.61 -11.52 1.80
N ILE A 107 -2.71 -12.23 2.48
CA ILE A 107 -1.71 -13.11 1.86
C ILE A 107 -1.61 -14.40 2.66
N VAL A 108 -1.41 -15.52 1.97
CA VAL A 108 -1.02 -16.80 2.57
C VAL A 108 0.29 -17.24 1.92
N ASP A 109 1.36 -17.27 2.71
CA ASP A 109 2.64 -17.83 2.31
C ASP A 109 2.68 -19.32 2.59
N TRP A 110 3.10 -20.12 1.60
CA TRP A 110 3.24 -21.55 1.68
C TRP A 110 4.71 -21.96 1.66
N TYR A 111 5.11 -22.74 2.66
CA TYR A 111 6.48 -23.19 2.85
C TYR A 111 6.74 -24.56 2.23
N ASP A 112 7.99 -24.75 1.76
CA ASP A 112 8.51 -26.11 1.52
C ASP A 112 9.02 -26.75 2.82
N ASP A 113 9.53 -27.98 2.73
CA ASP A 113 10.04 -28.74 3.86
C ASP A 113 11.30 -28.11 4.54
N THR A 114 11.92 -27.13 3.88
CA THR A 114 13.04 -26.35 4.42
C THR A 114 12.61 -25.01 5.00
N HIS A 115 11.30 -24.78 5.13
CA HIS A 115 10.68 -23.56 5.64
C HIS A 115 10.99 -22.30 4.78
N VAL A 116 11.18 -22.51 3.48
CA VAL A 116 11.32 -21.44 2.49
C VAL A 116 9.99 -21.19 1.81
N VAL A 117 9.57 -19.93 1.71
CA VAL A 117 8.35 -19.56 0.97
C VAL A 117 8.52 -19.94 -0.50
N ARG A 118 7.57 -20.72 -1.02
CA ARG A 118 7.57 -21.19 -2.41
C ARG A 118 6.42 -20.60 -3.21
N VAL A 119 5.32 -20.32 -2.54
CA VAL A 119 4.11 -19.76 -3.13
C VAL A 119 3.49 -18.78 -2.15
N SER A 120 2.97 -17.65 -2.66
CA SER A 120 2.09 -16.76 -1.90
C SER A 120 0.78 -16.61 -2.65
N ASP A 121 -0.31 -16.95 -2.00
CA ASP A 121 -1.67 -16.72 -2.50
C ASP A 121 -2.17 -15.37 -1.97
N HIS A 122 -2.66 -14.50 -2.87
CA HIS A 122 -3.13 -13.17 -2.54
C HIS A 122 -4.66 -13.11 -2.64
N TYR A 123 -5.31 -12.64 -1.58
CA TYR A 123 -6.76 -12.52 -1.48
C TYR A 123 -7.17 -11.06 -1.43
N ASN A 124 -8.34 -10.75 -1.97
CA ASN A 124 -8.87 -9.39 -2.01
C ASN A 124 -10.11 -9.20 -1.12
N GLN A 125 -10.57 -7.96 -1.07
CA GLN A 125 -11.77 -7.56 -0.32
C GLN A 125 -13.06 -8.26 -0.79
N ASP A 126 -13.09 -8.80 -2.02
CA ASP A 126 -14.22 -9.57 -2.55
C ASP A 126 -14.12 -11.07 -2.21
N GLY A 127 -13.05 -11.52 -1.56
CA GLY A 127 -12.87 -12.86 -1.03
C GLY A 127 -12.44 -13.93 -2.03
N PHE A 128 -11.91 -13.56 -3.20
CA PHE A 128 -11.28 -14.53 -4.09
C PHE A 128 -9.76 -14.35 -4.14
N MET A 129 -9.06 -15.41 -4.49
CA MET A 129 -7.62 -15.38 -4.74
C MET A 129 -7.39 -14.70 -6.10
N TYR A 130 -6.99 -13.44 -6.06
CA TYR A 130 -6.79 -12.65 -7.26
C TYR A 130 -5.35 -12.73 -7.81
N ALA A 131 -4.38 -13.16 -7.02
CA ALA A 131 -3.02 -13.33 -7.49
C ALA A 131 -2.27 -14.46 -6.77
N LYS A 132 -1.28 -15.02 -7.45
CA LYS A 132 -0.37 -16.04 -6.94
C LYS A 132 1.07 -15.68 -7.30
N THR A 133 1.95 -15.61 -6.30
CA THR A 133 3.38 -15.37 -6.49
C THR A 133 4.17 -16.66 -6.33
N ILE A 134 5.08 -16.93 -7.23
CA ILE A 134 5.98 -18.08 -7.21
C ILE A 134 7.40 -17.63 -6.86
N PHE A 135 8.04 -18.39 -5.98
CA PHE A 135 9.42 -18.18 -5.56
C PHE A 135 10.30 -19.37 -5.93
N ASN A 136 11.56 -19.10 -6.22
CA ASN A 136 12.55 -20.17 -6.42
C ASN A 136 12.99 -20.80 -5.09
N LYS A 137 13.85 -21.83 -5.14
CA LYS A 137 14.37 -22.52 -3.95
C LYS A 137 15.20 -21.63 -3.00
N LYS A 138 15.57 -20.43 -3.42
CA LYS A 138 16.30 -19.44 -2.61
C LYS A 138 15.38 -18.35 -2.05
N GLY A 139 14.05 -18.48 -2.23
CA GLY A 139 13.08 -17.48 -1.80
C GLY A 139 13.05 -16.21 -2.67
N GLN A 140 13.64 -16.24 -3.88
CA GLN A 140 13.61 -15.11 -4.79
C GLN A 140 12.38 -15.16 -5.68
N LEU A 141 11.77 -14.01 -5.96
CA LEU A 141 10.61 -13.85 -6.84
C LEU A 141 10.92 -14.37 -8.26
N VAL A 142 10.00 -15.16 -8.82
CA VAL A 142 10.06 -15.66 -10.19
C VAL A 142 8.95 -15.04 -11.04
N SER A 143 7.69 -15.19 -10.60
CA SER A 143 6.55 -14.65 -11.33
C SER A 143 5.38 -14.38 -10.38
N ARG A 144 4.47 -13.50 -10.81
CA ARG A 144 3.16 -13.34 -10.22
C ARG A 144 2.10 -13.40 -11.30
N SER A 145 1.16 -14.32 -11.13
CA SER A 145 -0.02 -14.44 -11.98
C SER A 145 -1.23 -13.83 -11.31
N TYR A 146 -2.02 -13.09 -12.07
CA TYR A 146 -3.26 -12.44 -11.62
C TYR A 146 -4.45 -13.13 -12.30
N TYR A 147 -5.50 -13.39 -11.54
CA TYR A 147 -6.64 -14.21 -11.95
C TYR A 147 -7.94 -13.43 -11.87
N ASP A 148 -8.87 -13.72 -12.79
CA ASP A 148 -10.24 -13.23 -12.68
C ASP A 148 -11.05 -14.04 -11.64
N VAL A 149 -12.29 -13.62 -11.42
CA VAL A 149 -13.23 -14.27 -10.47
C VAL A 149 -13.47 -15.74 -10.79
N SER A 150 -13.33 -16.13 -12.06
CA SER A 150 -13.49 -17.51 -12.53
C SER A 150 -12.21 -18.35 -12.42
N GLY A 151 -11.11 -17.75 -11.98
CA GLY A 151 -9.80 -18.40 -11.86
C GLY A 151 -9.01 -18.44 -13.16
N ASN A 152 -9.41 -17.69 -14.20
CA ASN A 152 -8.64 -17.59 -15.43
C ASN A 152 -7.46 -16.62 -15.24
N GLU A 153 -6.26 -17.03 -15.66
CA GLU A 153 -5.07 -16.17 -15.63
C GLU A 153 -5.19 -15.03 -16.64
N LYS A 154 -5.16 -13.81 -16.16
CA LYS A 154 -5.28 -12.59 -16.96
C LYS A 154 -3.95 -11.92 -17.20
N VAL A 155 -3.15 -11.74 -16.15
CA VAL A 155 -1.86 -11.07 -16.25
C VAL A 155 -0.79 -11.92 -15.59
N VAL A 156 0.39 -12.00 -16.22
CA VAL A 156 1.58 -12.61 -15.61
C VAL A 156 2.71 -11.60 -15.62
N GLU A 157 3.22 -11.28 -14.44
CA GLU A 157 4.44 -10.51 -14.25
C GLU A 157 5.61 -11.47 -14.05
N ASN A 158 6.62 -11.40 -14.92
CA ASN A 158 7.85 -12.17 -14.79
C ASN A 158 8.94 -11.31 -14.17
N PHE A 159 9.35 -11.65 -12.95
CA PHE A 159 10.39 -10.88 -12.23
C PHE A 159 11.83 -11.16 -12.70
N VAL A 160 12.02 -12.18 -13.52
CA VAL A 160 13.34 -12.54 -14.06
C VAL A 160 13.62 -11.81 -15.36
N THR A 161 12.64 -11.76 -16.27
CA THR A 161 12.77 -11.09 -17.58
C THR A 161 12.20 -9.67 -17.59
N HIS A 162 11.38 -9.35 -16.57
CA HIS A 162 10.62 -8.10 -16.42
C HIS A 162 9.47 -7.92 -17.44
N ASP A 163 9.19 -8.95 -18.24
CA ASP A 163 8.05 -8.95 -19.14
C ASP A 163 6.73 -9.07 -18.40
N ILE A 164 5.69 -8.47 -18.99
CA ILE A 164 4.31 -8.64 -18.53
C ILE A 164 3.50 -9.23 -19.68
N ILE A 165 2.76 -10.28 -19.39
CA ILE A 165 1.89 -10.97 -20.33
C ILE A 165 0.44 -10.68 -19.95
N LEU A 166 -0.37 -10.22 -20.89
CA LEU A 166 -1.80 -10.00 -20.73
C LEU A 166 -2.58 -10.95 -21.63
N ASN A 167 -3.45 -11.77 -21.04
CA ASN A 167 -4.39 -12.65 -21.72
C ASN A 167 -5.77 -11.96 -21.77
N GLN A 168 -6.16 -11.47 -22.93
CA GLN A 168 -7.41 -10.73 -23.11
C GLN A 168 -8.04 -11.02 -24.46
N ASN A 169 -9.35 -11.34 -24.48
CA ASN A 169 -10.13 -11.57 -25.69
C ASN A 169 -9.48 -12.59 -26.67
N ASP A 170 -9.05 -13.73 -26.14
CA ASP A 170 -8.35 -14.81 -26.87
C ASP A 170 -7.04 -14.37 -27.55
N LYS A 171 -6.48 -13.25 -27.11
CA LYS A 171 -5.19 -12.73 -27.56
C LYS A 171 -4.21 -12.63 -26.40
N VAL A 172 -2.94 -12.78 -26.74
CA VAL A 172 -1.82 -12.63 -25.81
C VAL A 172 -1.04 -11.39 -26.22
N TYR A 173 -0.91 -10.47 -25.28
CA TYR A 173 -0.08 -9.28 -25.42
C TYR A 173 1.15 -9.41 -24.52
N ILE A 174 2.31 -9.01 -25.01
CA ILE A 174 3.56 -9.06 -24.25
C ILE A 174 4.14 -7.66 -24.20
N PHE A 175 4.38 -7.16 -22.99
CA PHE A 175 4.97 -5.86 -22.71
C PHE A 175 6.36 -6.04 -22.09
N LYS A 176 7.33 -5.26 -22.53
CA LYS A 176 8.72 -5.36 -22.08
C LYS A 176 8.92 -4.93 -20.62
N ASN A 177 7.99 -4.15 -20.07
CA ASN A 177 8.07 -3.62 -18.71
C ASN A 177 6.72 -3.04 -18.25
N LYS A 178 6.65 -2.68 -16.96
CA LYS A 178 5.48 -2.06 -16.32
C LYS A 178 5.06 -0.73 -16.96
N VAL A 179 6.00 0.03 -17.49
CA VAL A 179 5.72 1.34 -18.10
C VAL A 179 4.92 1.17 -19.40
N GLU A 180 5.32 0.24 -20.26
CA GLU A 180 4.56 -0.09 -21.48
C GLU A 180 3.17 -0.62 -21.13
N PHE A 181 3.08 -1.46 -20.10
CA PHE A 181 1.81 -2.02 -19.64
C PHE A 181 0.86 -0.93 -19.08
N ALA A 182 1.37 -0.01 -18.25
CA ALA A 182 0.56 1.11 -17.74
C ALA A 182 0.06 2.03 -18.87
N LYS A 183 0.90 2.33 -19.88
CA LYS A 183 0.50 3.10 -21.06
C LYS A 183 -0.58 2.38 -21.88
N HIS A 184 -0.49 1.06 -22.00
CA HIS A 184 -1.53 0.26 -22.64
C HIS A 184 -2.87 0.39 -21.90
N LEU A 185 -2.87 0.31 -20.55
CA LEU A 185 -4.06 0.50 -19.75
C LEU A 185 -4.68 1.90 -19.97
N PHE A 186 -3.89 2.96 -20.00
CA PHE A 186 -4.41 4.30 -20.30
C PHE A 186 -5.07 4.36 -21.67
N THR A 187 -4.48 3.73 -22.66
CA THR A 187 -5.06 3.64 -24.02
C THR A 187 -6.38 2.87 -24.02
N GLU A 188 -6.45 1.76 -23.31
CA GLU A 188 -7.64 0.92 -23.21
C GLU A 188 -8.80 1.62 -22.47
N LEU A 189 -8.47 2.41 -21.45
CA LEU A 189 -9.43 3.25 -20.72
C LEU A 189 -9.81 4.55 -21.47
N ASP A 190 -9.24 4.77 -22.64
CA ASP A 190 -9.39 6.01 -23.43
C ASP A 190 -8.99 7.27 -22.65
N ILE A 191 -7.97 7.16 -21.77
CA ILE A 191 -7.44 8.25 -20.93
C ILE A 191 -6.14 8.76 -21.54
N TYR A 192 -6.04 10.10 -21.61
CA TYR A 192 -4.78 10.79 -21.91
C TYR A 192 -4.39 11.67 -20.71
N PRO A 193 -3.29 11.36 -20.00
CA PRO A 193 -2.83 12.15 -18.87
C PRO A 193 -2.30 13.52 -19.33
N THR A 194 -3.07 14.57 -19.15
CA THR A 194 -2.64 15.95 -19.43
C THR A 194 -1.57 16.42 -18.45
N ARG A 195 -1.69 15.95 -17.21
CA ARG A 195 -0.74 16.15 -16.12
C ARG A 195 -0.66 14.87 -15.28
N LEU A 196 0.55 14.42 -15.00
CA LEU A 196 0.79 13.31 -14.10
C LEU A 196 1.26 13.82 -12.74
N PHE A 197 0.52 13.50 -11.70
CA PHE A 197 0.95 13.61 -10.31
C PHE A 197 1.44 12.23 -9.87
N TYR A 198 2.65 12.13 -9.32
CA TYR A 198 3.21 10.83 -8.98
C TYR A 198 4.15 10.90 -7.77
N ASN A 199 4.40 9.75 -7.11
CA ASN A 199 5.09 9.72 -5.83
C ASN A 199 6.42 8.94 -5.82
N SER A 200 6.91 8.51 -6.98
CA SER A 200 8.13 7.69 -7.03
C SER A 200 8.97 7.98 -8.26
N LEU A 201 10.29 7.96 -8.08
CA LEU A 201 11.29 8.05 -9.16
C LEU A 201 11.50 6.72 -9.91
N SER A 202 10.68 5.70 -9.64
CA SER A 202 10.67 4.41 -10.32
C SER A 202 9.67 4.39 -11.47
N ASN A 203 8.74 3.41 -11.53
CA ASN A 203 7.82 3.25 -12.65
C ASN A 203 7.00 4.50 -12.97
N PRO A 204 6.42 5.24 -12.00
CA PRO A 204 5.68 6.46 -12.31
C PRO A 204 6.49 7.55 -13.01
N PHE A 205 7.75 7.76 -12.60
CA PHE A 205 8.66 8.69 -13.28
C PHE A 205 8.89 8.25 -14.73
N PHE A 206 9.17 6.96 -14.97
CA PHE A 206 9.37 6.47 -16.34
C PHE A 206 8.09 6.51 -17.17
N VAL A 207 6.90 6.39 -16.59
CA VAL A 207 5.64 6.65 -17.32
C VAL A 207 5.59 8.11 -17.77
N SER A 208 5.87 9.06 -16.86
CA SER A 208 5.94 10.48 -17.19
C SER A 208 6.88 10.74 -18.38
N GLU A 209 8.11 10.23 -18.30
CA GLU A 209 9.13 10.41 -19.34
C GLU A 209 8.79 9.76 -20.70
N ASN A 210 7.88 8.78 -20.72
CA ASN A 210 7.46 8.04 -21.91
C ASN A 210 6.07 8.45 -22.46
N LEU A 211 5.39 9.40 -21.85
CA LEU A 211 4.21 10.04 -22.43
C LEU A 211 4.65 11.04 -23.53
N GLU A 212 3.72 11.38 -24.42
CA GLU A 212 3.98 12.40 -25.43
C GLU A 212 4.33 13.73 -24.76
N ASP A 213 5.26 14.45 -25.41
CA ASP A 213 5.73 15.74 -24.91
C ASP A 213 4.60 16.78 -25.04
N LYS A 214 4.05 17.18 -23.92
CA LYS A 214 3.24 18.38 -23.75
C LYS A 214 3.94 19.22 -22.69
N GLU A 215 3.65 20.49 -22.60
CA GLU A 215 4.26 21.44 -21.66
C GLU A 215 4.62 20.82 -20.30
N HIS A 216 5.79 21.14 -19.76
CA HIS A 216 6.33 20.65 -18.47
C HIS A 216 5.33 20.87 -17.33
N SER A 217 4.43 19.92 -17.14
CA SER A 217 3.30 20.04 -16.20
C SER A 217 3.25 18.96 -15.13
N ASP A 218 4.01 17.87 -15.30
CA ASP A 218 4.01 16.76 -14.38
C ASP A 218 4.74 17.12 -13.07
N VAL A 219 4.33 16.47 -11.98
CA VAL A 219 4.75 16.84 -10.63
C VAL A 219 5.10 15.58 -9.83
N LEU A 220 6.30 15.55 -9.27
CA LEU A 220 6.72 14.54 -8.31
C LEU A 220 6.36 14.98 -6.89
N PHE A 221 5.71 14.10 -6.13
CA PHE A 221 5.51 14.18 -4.69
C PHE A 221 6.49 13.22 -4.00
N TRP A 222 7.63 13.75 -3.57
CA TRP A 222 8.69 12.96 -2.95
C TRP A 222 8.36 12.61 -1.50
N GLN A 223 8.18 11.32 -1.22
CA GLN A 223 7.74 10.80 0.08
C GLN A 223 8.86 10.08 0.84
N GLU A 224 9.97 9.77 0.20
CA GLU A 224 11.07 9.07 0.87
C GLU A 224 11.70 9.92 1.97
N GLY A 225 12.36 9.24 2.92
CA GLY A 225 13.20 9.87 3.94
C GLY A 225 14.39 10.61 3.35
N TYR A 226 15.17 11.26 4.22
CA TYR A 226 16.37 11.91 3.78
C TYR A 226 17.42 10.91 3.25
N ARG A 227 18.23 11.35 2.28
CA ARG A 227 19.32 10.57 1.67
C ARG A 227 20.59 11.42 1.68
N GLU A 228 21.77 10.75 1.67
CA GLU A 228 23.05 11.43 1.58
C GLU A 228 23.38 11.94 0.17
N ASP A 229 22.63 11.49 -0.85
CA ASP A 229 22.79 11.80 -2.25
C ASP A 229 21.47 12.22 -2.91
N ILE A 230 21.55 12.93 -4.02
CA ILE A 230 20.41 13.20 -4.90
C ILE A 230 20.24 12.00 -5.85
N PRO A 231 19.09 11.32 -5.88
CA PRO A 231 18.85 10.23 -6.83
C PRO A 231 19.04 10.66 -8.29
N GLY A 232 19.62 9.80 -9.12
CA GLY A 232 19.91 10.14 -10.52
C GLY A 232 18.68 10.60 -11.32
N ASN A 233 17.52 9.95 -11.14
CA ASN A 233 16.28 10.36 -11.79
C ASN A 233 15.76 11.71 -11.27
N MET A 234 16.01 12.06 -10.01
CA MET A 234 15.72 13.39 -9.47
C MET A 234 16.65 14.44 -10.08
N GLN A 235 17.94 14.11 -10.25
CA GLN A 235 18.90 15.01 -10.89
C GLN A 235 18.48 15.38 -12.31
N VAL A 236 17.91 14.44 -13.10
CA VAL A 236 17.36 14.71 -14.42
C VAL A 236 16.28 15.81 -14.39
N ILE A 237 15.43 15.80 -13.36
CA ILE A 237 14.39 16.84 -13.16
C ILE A 237 15.05 18.18 -12.77
N LEU A 238 16.00 18.15 -11.83
CA LEU A 238 16.68 19.35 -11.31
C LEU A 238 17.49 20.07 -12.38
N ASP A 239 18.08 19.33 -13.31
CA ASP A 239 18.86 19.87 -14.43
C ASP A 239 17.99 20.36 -15.59
N GLY A 240 16.66 20.20 -15.48
CA GLY A 240 15.72 20.58 -16.55
C GLY A 240 15.75 19.64 -17.76
N HIS A 241 16.28 18.43 -17.60
CA HIS A 241 16.36 17.43 -18.67
C HIS A 241 15.15 16.49 -18.71
N SER A 242 14.27 16.52 -17.69
CA SER A 242 13.01 15.80 -17.74
C SER A 242 12.09 16.36 -18.81
N ARG A 243 11.47 15.48 -19.57
CA ARG A 243 10.58 15.85 -20.68
C ARG A 243 9.28 16.51 -20.19
N ARG A 244 8.78 16.12 -19.04
CA ARG A 244 7.46 16.53 -18.56
C ARG A 244 7.46 17.05 -17.12
N THR A 245 8.33 16.56 -16.24
CA THR A 245 8.32 16.92 -14.83
C THR A 245 9.10 18.20 -14.59
N SER A 246 8.45 19.19 -13.96
CA SER A 246 9.07 20.51 -13.69
C SER A 246 9.09 20.89 -12.21
N LYS A 247 8.40 20.15 -11.36
CA LYS A 247 8.27 20.46 -9.93
C LYS A 247 8.41 19.19 -9.07
N ILE A 248 9.03 19.38 -7.91
CA ILE A 248 9.17 18.35 -6.88
C ILE A 248 8.62 18.92 -5.58
N TYR A 249 7.59 18.28 -5.03
CA TYR A 249 7.09 18.58 -3.70
C TYR A 249 7.59 17.52 -2.72
N VAL A 250 8.31 17.96 -1.68
CA VAL A 250 8.91 17.09 -0.68
C VAL A 250 8.04 17.11 0.57
N GLN A 251 7.54 15.95 0.98
CA GLN A 251 6.57 15.85 2.07
C GLN A 251 7.22 15.73 3.45
N LYS A 252 8.49 15.31 3.52
CA LYS A 252 9.25 15.24 4.79
C LYS A 252 10.21 16.41 4.90
N LYS A 253 10.10 17.17 5.99
CA LYS A 253 10.91 18.38 6.24
C LYS A 253 12.41 18.06 6.17
N GLU A 254 12.83 16.99 6.82
CA GLU A 254 14.26 16.60 6.88
C GLU A 254 14.81 16.26 5.48
N ALA A 255 14.02 15.57 4.66
CA ALA A 255 14.38 15.26 3.27
C ALA A 255 14.48 16.55 2.42
N TYR A 256 13.57 17.51 2.62
CA TYR A 256 13.63 18.79 1.94
C TYR A 256 14.90 19.58 2.32
N GLU A 257 15.16 19.72 3.63
CA GLU A 257 16.34 20.43 4.13
C GLU A 257 17.64 19.83 3.59
N LYS A 258 17.73 18.49 3.55
CA LYS A 258 18.88 17.78 3.00
C LYS A 258 19.07 17.99 1.50
N LEU A 259 17.98 17.93 0.72
CA LEU A 259 18.06 18.21 -0.72
C LEU A 259 18.57 19.64 -1.00
N ILE A 260 18.13 20.62 -0.22
CA ILE A 260 18.61 21.99 -0.35
C ILE A 260 20.09 22.12 0.06
N GLU A 261 20.51 21.43 1.13
CA GLU A 261 21.93 21.34 1.53
C GLU A 261 22.81 20.76 0.41
N LEU A 262 22.29 19.74 -0.31
CA LEU A 262 22.96 19.12 -1.46
C LEU A 262 22.91 19.97 -2.73
N GLY A 263 22.34 21.17 -2.69
CA GLY A 263 22.34 22.13 -3.80
C GLY A 263 21.11 22.10 -4.69
N ALA A 264 20.02 21.40 -4.30
CA ALA A 264 18.80 21.39 -5.10
C ALA A 264 18.18 22.77 -5.24
N ASN A 265 17.70 23.11 -6.45
CA ASN A 265 17.12 24.41 -6.76
C ASN A 265 15.77 24.59 -6.04
N ARG A 266 15.69 25.63 -5.22
CA ARG A 266 14.46 26.00 -4.46
C ARG A 266 13.28 26.39 -5.35
N ASP A 267 13.48 26.74 -6.62
CA ASP A 267 12.39 27.04 -7.54
C ASP A 267 11.72 25.78 -8.09
N ILE A 268 12.43 24.67 -8.10
CA ILE A 268 11.96 23.37 -8.52
C ILE A 268 11.46 22.55 -7.32
N VAL A 269 12.23 22.55 -6.22
CA VAL A 269 11.94 21.76 -5.02
C VAL A 269 11.22 22.63 -3.98
N LYS A 270 10.03 22.20 -3.54
CA LYS A 270 9.22 22.90 -2.55
C LYS A 270 8.81 21.94 -1.42
N PRO A 271 8.74 22.40 -0.17
CA PRO A 271 8.14 21.61 0.90
C PRO A 271 6.62 21.66 0.76
N LEU A 272 5.95 20.53 0.95
CA LEU A 272 4.49 20.43 0.97
C LEU A 272 4.06 19.30 1.90
N GLY A 273 3.37 19.62 2.98
CA GLY A 273 2.75 18.64 3.86
C GLY A 273 1.46 18.05 3.29
N PHE A 274 0.92 17.09 4.02
CA PHE A 274 -0.38 16.50 3.70
C PHE A 274 -1.53 17.43 4.06
N VAL A 275 -2.64 17.35 3.32
CA VAL A 275 -3.88 18.07 3.62
C VAL A 275 -4.83 17.11 4.33
N TYR A 276 -5.37 17.54 5.47
CA TYR A 276 -6.30 16.78 6.27
C TYR A 276 -7.63 17.48 6.39
N ASN A 277 -8.70 16.72 6.37
CA ASN A 277 -10.02 17.21 6.77
C ASN A 277 -10.10 17.26 8.28
N PHE A 278 -10.60 18.38 8.81
CA PHE A 278 -10.96 18.49 10.22
C PHE A 278 -12.44 18.12 10.36
N GLU A 279 -12.72 17.03 11.06
CA GLU A 279 -14.10 16.58 11.30
C GLU A 279 -14.79 17.44 12.37
N LYS A 280 -14.02 18.00 13.30
CA LYS A 280 -14.53 18.84 14.42
C LYS A 280 -13.50 19.87 14.84
N GLU A 281 -13.97 20.99 15.35
CA GLU A 281 -13.12 21.92 16.11
C GLU A 281 -12.61 21.23 17.38
N ASN A 282 -11.32 21.38 17.65
CA ASN A 282 -10.70 20.83 18.84
C ASN A 282 -11.15 21.66 20.06
N GLY A 283 -11.78 21.00 21.01
CA GLY A 283 -12.09 21.56 22.34
C GLY A 283 -11.20 20.94 23.41
N HIS A 284 -11.14 21.58 24.56
CA HIS A 284 -10.53 20.96 25.73
C HIS A 284 -11.45 19.86 26.26
N SER A 285 -10.91 18.68 26.47
CA SER A 285 -11.62 17.54 27.08
C SER A 285 -10.75 16.90 28.16
N ASN A 286 -11.41 16.23 29.10
CA ASN A 286 -10.71 15.47 30.13
C ASN A 286 -10.29 14.06 29.62
N ASN A 287 -9.83 13.99 28.37
CA ASN A 287 -9.40 12.76 27.72
C ASN A 287 -7.88 12.78 27.47
N ILE A 288 -7.22 11.68 27.76
CA ILE A 288 -5.80 11.44 27.48
C ILE A 288 -5.73 10.25 26.51
N LEU A 289 -5.19 10.47 25.31
CA LEU A 289 -4.92 9.42 24.34
C LEU A 289 -3.48 8.91 24.53
N ILE A 290 -3.33 7.60 24.65
CA ILE A 290 -2.05 6.91 24.74
C ILE A 290 -1.98 5.90 23.61
N CYS A 291 -1.10 6.13 22.63
CA CYS A 291 -0.79 5.16 21.58
C CYS A 291 0.52 4.45 21.96
N THR A 292 0.48 3.12 22.03
CA THR A 292 1.65 2.34 22.46
C THR A 292 1.84 1.08 21.63
N ASN A 293 3.10 0.76 21.35
CA ASN A 293 3.54 -0.53 20.81
C ASN A 293 4.17 -1.44 21.88
N SER A 294 4.04 -1.07 23.14
CA SER A 294 4.62 -1.77 24.28
C SER A 294 3.59 -1.92 25.40
N ASP A 295 3.69 -2.99 26.16
CA ASP A 295 2.93 -3.18 27.39
C ASP A 295 3.53 -2.45 28.62
N ARG A 296 4.66 -1.77 28.45
CA ARG A 296 5.34 -0.99 29.47
C ARG A 296 5.02 0.49 29.35
N ILE A 297 3.88 0.89 29.90
CA ILE A 297 3.54 2.31 30.02
C ILE A 297 3.92 2.71 31.45
N GLU A 298 5.07 3.39 31.56
CA GLU A 298 5.53 3.85 32.87
C GLU A 298 4.51 4.81 33.51
N LYS A 299 4.30 4.65 34.81
CA LYS A 299 3.40 5.48 35.61
C LYS A 299 1.92 5.48 35.22
N LEU A 300 1.48 4.72 34.21
CA LEU A 300 0.07 4.70 33.84
C LEU A 300 -0.83 4.35 35.01
N ASN A 301 -0.45 3.35 35.83
CA ASN A 301 -1.21 2.96 37.01
C ASN A 301 -1.34 4.10 38.05
N GLU A 302 -0.26 4.84 38.28
CA GLU A 302 -0.25 6.00 39.19
C GLU A 302 -1.13 7.13 38.65
N LEU A 303 -1.03 7.43 37.37
CA LEU A 303 -1.81 8.50 36.71
C LEU A 303 -3.32 8.18 36.73
N VAL A 304 -3.70 6.95 36.39
CA VAL A 304 -5.09 6.51 36.35
C VAL A 304 -5.74 6.67 37.73
N VAL A 305 -5.03 6.29 38.80
CA VAL A 305 -5.53 6.38 40.17
C VAL A 305 -5.53 7.82 40.67
N SER A 306 -4.50 8.62 40.37
CA SER A 306 -4.37 10.00 40.81
C SER A 306 -5.27 11.00 40.08
N MET A 307 -5.76 10.64 38.88
CA MET A 307 -6.58 11.50 38.04
C MET A 307 -7.94 10.86 37.68
N PRO A 308 -8.83 10.63 38.67
CA PRO A 308 -10.07 9.88 38.43
C PRO A 308 -11.06 10.60 37.50
N ASN A 309 -10.93 11.92 37.34
CA ASN A 309 -11.77 12.73 36.45
C ASN A 309 -11.26 12.76 34.99
N MET A 310 -10.10 12.19 34.73
CA MET A 310 -9.55 12.06 33.38
C MET A 310 -9.90 10.69 32.81
N LYS A 311 -10.25 10.63 31.53
CA LYS A 311 -10.45 9.40 30.78
C LYS A 311 -9.19 9.06 30.00
N PHE A 312 -8.67 7.86 30.19
CA PHE A 312 -7.47 7.36 29.52
C PHE A 312 -7.90 6.41 28.39
N HIS A 313 -7.63 6.83 27.16
CA HIS A 313 -7.86 6.03 25.95
C HIS A 313 -6.54 5.40 25.52
N VAL A 314 -6.38 4.10 25.73
CA VAL A 314 -5.15 3.36 25.42
C VAL A 314 -5.35 2.56 24.14
N CYS A 315 -4.65 2.97 23.06
CA CYS A 315 -4.62 2.28 21.78
C CYS A 315 -3.35 1.43 21.70
N ALA A 316 -3.47 0.12 21.58
CA ALA A 316 -2.36 -0.75 21.27
C ALA A 316 -2.15 -0.80 19.75
N LEU A 317 -0.96 -0.39 19.29
CA LEU A 317 -0.57 -0.44 17.87
C LEU A 317 -0.17 -1.87 17.43
N THR A 318 -0.08 -2.77 18.39
CA THR A 318 0.21 -4.20 18.22
C THR A 318 -0.84 -5.02 18.97
N GLU A 319 -0.52 -6.25 19.37
CA GLU A 319 -1.42 -7.06 20.19
C GLU A 319 -1.61 -6.47 21.59
N MET A 320 -2.86 -6.46 22.04
CA MET A 320 -3.20 -6.08 23.41
C MET A 320 -2.71 -7.15 24.38
N SER A 321 -1.67 -6.85 25.15
CA SER A 321 -1.12 -7.78 26.15
C SER A 321 -2.05 -7.96 27.34
N GLN A 322 -1.93 -9.09 28.05
CA GLN A 322 -2.67 -9.33 29.30
C GLN A 322 -2.43 -8.22 30.34
N LYS A 323 -1.23 -7.63 30.34
CA LYS A 323 -0.88 -6.53 31.22
C LYS A 323 -1.67 -5.26 30.89
N LEU A 324 -1.81 -4.91 29.62
CA LEU A 324 -2.66 -3.78 29.19
C LEU A 324 -4.13 -4.09 29.47
N MET A 325 -4.61 -5.30 29.21
CA MET A 325 -5.98 -5.73 29.53
C MET A 325 -6.29 -5.61 31.02
N SER A 326 -5.29 -5.76 31.89
CA SER A 326 -5.48 -5.62 33.35
C SER A 326 -5.92 -4.22 33.79
N PHE A 327 -5.81 -3.20 32.93
CA PHE A 327 -6.29 -1.85 33.18
C PHE A 327 -7.81 -1.68 32.98
N GLU A 328 -8.51 -2.65 32.40
CA GLU A 328 -9.99 -2.66 32.32
C GLU A 328 -10.67 -2.58 33.70
N LYS A 329 -9.95 -2.92 34.76
CA LYS A 329 -10.46 -2.78 36.15
C LYS A 329 -10.70 -1.33 36.57
N TYR A 330 -10.20 -0.35 35.83
CA TYR A 330 -10.39 1.07 36.14
C TYR A 330 -11.49 1.68 35.25
N ASP A 331 -12.54 2.26 35.86
CA ASP A 331 -13.69 2.82 35.16
C ASP A 331 -13.31 3.99 34.20
N ASN A 332 -12.17 4.64 34.47
CA ASN A 332 -11.68 5.75 33.66
C ASN A 332 -10.65 5.32 32.59
N VAL A 333 -10.50 4.03 32.34
CA VAL A 333 -9.62 3.50 31.27
C VAL A 333 -10.45 2.83 30.18
N HIS A 334 -10.19 3.20 28.95
CA HIS A 334 -10.79 2.59 27.76
C HIS A 334 -9.67 2.02 26.89
N LEU A 335 -9.73 0.72 26.61
CA LEU A 335 -8.73 0.00 25.81
C LEU A 335 -9.24 -0.17 24.37
N TYR A 336 -8.35 0.07 23.42
CA TYR A 336 -8.61 -0.09 21.98
C TYR A 336 -7.52 -0.98 21.38
N PRO A 337 -7.90 -2.17 20.92
CA PRO A 337 -6.96 -3.12 20.30
C PRO A 337 -6.52 -2.68 18.90
#